data_5ff76b943281977a3ac96d0ab459ea17
#
_entry.id   5ff76b943281977a3ac96d0ab459ea17
#
_cell.length_a   1.000
_cell.length_b   1.000
_cell.length_c   1.000
_cell.angle_alpha   90.00
_cell.angle_beta   90.00
_cell.angle_gamma   90.00
#
_symmetry.space_group_name_H-M   'P 1'
#
loop_
_entity.id
_entity.type
_entity.pdbx_description
1 polymer ?
#
loop_
_entity_poly.entity_id
_entity_poly.type
_entity_poly.pdbx_seq_one_letter_code
_entity_poly.pdbx_strand_id
1 'polypeptide(L)'
;MPAPRVSPAPVVRPAPQVPVPQIQAPAVQSEQSRALATYYQRLMNDLQVRGLMRTDGGGPDTPYTDAMLARNFEQIVFFDEYASAGSFNRASGGAGRLRRWDGPVRFGIEHGAGASAAQVASDRAEVARYAARLAGATGHPIGLSQSSANFHVLFMGEDDKALTRARVQALVPGIDGAALRLFTNLPRDIHCLVVAFAAAPGSASYGRAVALIRAEHPGLMRSSCIHEELAQGLGLANDSPAARPSIFNDDDEFALLTTHDAHLLGMLYDRRLQTGMTLQSARPTVRTLAAERTGAGS
;
A
#
# COMPACT_ATOMS: atom_id res chain seq x y z
N MET A 1 -62.05 50.87 -24.08
CA MET A 1 -60.79 50.10 -24.21
C MET A 1 -60.32 49.71 -22.81
N PRO A 2 -60.22 48.44 -22.45
CA PRO A 2 -59.67 48.04 -21.16
C PRO A 2 -58.13 48.13 -21.13
N ALA A 3 -57.58 48.59 -20.03
CA ALA A 3 -56.11 48.78 -19.81
C ALA A 3 -55.38 47.42 -19.75
N PRO A 4 -54.11 47.34 -20.24
CA PRO A 4 -53.34 46.08 -20.24
C PRO A 4 -52.97 45.65 -18.81
N ARG A 5 -53.22 44.37 -18.51
CA ARG A 5 -52.78 43.74 -17.25
C ARG A 5 -51.26 43.51 -17.31
N VAL A 6 -50.54 44.14 -16.42
CA VAL A 6 -49.09 43.87 -16.21
C VAL A 6 -48.97 42.60 -15.38
N SER A 7 -48.27 41.57 -15.93
CA SER A 7 -47.91 40.38 -15.17
C SER A 7 -46.85 40.72 -14.11
N PRO A 8 -46.97 40.18 -12.87
CA PRO A 8 -45.95 40.38 -11.84
C PRO A 8 -44.64 39.72 -12.24
N ALA A 9 -43.54 40.41 -11.99
CA ALA A 9 -42.19 39.88 -12.24
C ALA A 9 -41.91 38.62 -11.43
N PRO A 10 -41.13 37.65 -11.94
CA PRO A 10 -40.77 36.43 -11.23
C PRO A 10 -39.98 36.76 -9.95
N VAL A 11 -40.44 36.24 -8.82
CA VAL A 11 -39.72 36.29 -7.55
C VAL A 11 -38.54 35.35 -7.65
N VAL A 12 -37.30 35.88 -7.56
CA VAL A 12 -36.07 35.10 -7.53
C VAL A 12 -36.07 34.27 -6.27
N ARG A 13 -36.13 32.95 -6.41
CA ARG A 13 -36.04 32.00 -5.29
C ARG A 13 -34.60 32.05 -4.76
N PRO A 14 -34.34 32.23 -3.45
CA PRO A 14 -32.99 32.14 -2.89
C PRO A 14 -32.33 30.82 -3.26
N ALA A 15 -31.07 30.85 -3.69
CA ALA A 15 -30.30 29.65 -3.98
C ALA A 15 -30.18 28.79 -2.69
N PRO A 16 -30.22 27.45 -2.78
CA PRO A 16 -29.99 26.59 -1.65
C PRO A 16 -28.65 26.92 -1.02
N GLN A 17 -28.64 27.24 0.26
CA GLN A 17 -27.40 27.41 1.03
C GLN A 17 -26.75 26.04 1.14
N VAL A 18 -25.61 25.85 0.46
CA VAL A 18 -24.75 24.68 0.66
C VAL A 18 -24.27 24.74 2.11
N PRO A 19 -24.47 23.70 2.92
CA PRO A 19 -23.94 23.68 4.29
C PRO A 19 -22.44 23.90 4.25
N VAL A 20 -21.95 24.95 4.89
CA VAL A 20 -20.52 25.15 5.12
C VAL A 20 -20.05 23.96 5.98
N PRO A 21 -19.02 23.20 5.57
CA PRO A 21 -18.50 22.12 6.40
C PRO A 21 -18.09 22.71 7.74
N GLN A 22 -18.72 22.28 8.82
CA GLN A 22 -18.26 22.61 10.17
C GLN A 22 -16.87 21.99 10.31
N ILE A 23 -15.85 22.83 10.50
CA ILE A 23 -14.52 22.37 10.92
C ILE A 23 -14.73 21.79 12.33
N GLN A 24 -14.89 20.47 12.38
CA GLN A 24 -14.88 19.77 13.66
C GLN A 24 -13.51 19.99 14.29
N ALA A 25 -13.49 20.43 15.56
CA ALA A 25 -12.27 20.47 16.34
C ALA A 25 -11.61 19.08 16.28
N PRO A 26 -10.26 18.98 16.15
CA PRO A 26 -9.59 17.70 16.08
C PRO A 26 -10.04 16.83 17.26
N ALA A 27 -10.48 15.62 16.98
CA ALA A 27 -10.92 14.68 18.00
C ALA A 27 -9.76 14.45 18.98
N VAL A 28 -10.03 14.57 20.27
CA VAL A 28 -9.02 14.32 21.31
C VAL A 28 -8.66 12.85 21.25
N GLN A 29 -7.37 12.54 20.97
CA GLN A 29 -6.87 11.17 20.95
C GLN A 29 -7.18 10.46 22.27
N SER A 30 -7.64 9.22 22.18
CA SER A 30 -7.84 8.36 23.34
C SER A 30 -6.50 8.05 24.04
N GLU A 31 -6.59 7.61 25.29
CA GLU A 31 -5.42 7.12 26.02
C GLU A 31 -4.75 5.95 25.32
N GLN A 32 -5.53 5.07 24.71
CA GLN A 32 -5.05 3.92 23.96
C GLN A 32 -4.28 4.33 22.71
N SER A 33 -4.78 5.28 21.93
CA SER A 33 -4.08 5.82 20.76
C SER A 33 -2.75 6.50 21.16
N ARG A 34 -2.76 7.30 22.25
CA ARG A 34 -1.52 7.91 22.77
C ARG A 34 -0.50 6.88 23.27
N ALA A 35 -0.97 5.80 23.91
CA ALA A 35 -0.10 4.71 24.36
C ALA A 35 0.55 3.98 23.18
N LEU A 36 -0.21 3.73 22.09
CA LEU A 36 0.32 3.15 20.85
C LEU A 36 1.35 4.09 20.19
N ALA A 37 1.06 5.38 20.07
CA ALA A 37 2.01 6.35 19.53
C ALA A 37 3.33 6.36 20.32
N THR A 38 3.24 6.31 21.64
CA THR A 38 4.42 6.23 22.52
C THR A 38 5.20 4.93 22.32
N TYR A 39 4.50 3.80 22.16
CA TYR A 39 5.10 2.51 21.89
C TYR A 39 5.88 2.52 20.59
N TYR A 40 5.26 2.97 19.47
CA TYR A 40 5.91 3.00 18.17
C TYR A 40 7.07 4.00 18.10
N GLN A 41 6.97 5.13 18.81
CA GLN A 41 8.09 6.06 18.90
C GLN A 41 9.29 5.43 19.58
N ARG A 42 9.10 4.68 20.66
CA ARG A 42 10.18 3.96 21.35
C ARG A 42 10.75 2.85 20.49
N LEU A 43 9.90 2.08 19.83
CA LEU A 43 10.33 1.02 18.92
C LEU A 43 11.18 1.56 17.78
N MET A 44 10.73 2.62 17.10
CA MET A 44 11.49 3.26 16.04
C MET A 44 12.87 3.74 16.53
N ASN A 45 12.92 4.39 17.70
CA ASN A 45 14.17 4.86 18.27
C ASN A 45 15.12 3.69 18.59
N ASP A 46 14.60 2.57 19.14
CA ASP A 46 15.41 1.38 19.43
C ASP A 46 15.99 0.77 18.15
N LEU A 47 15.17 0.61 17.11
CA LEU A 47 15.60 0.12 15.80
C LEU A 47 16.72 1.00 15.23
N GLN A 48 16.54 2.32 15.24
CA GLN A 48 17.55 3.26 14.74
C GLN A 48 18.87 3.23 15.54
N VAL A 49 18.79 3.13 16.87
CA VAL A 49 20.00 2.99 17.72
C VAL A 49 20.78 1.70 17.41
N ARG A 50 20.07 0.66 17.00
CA ARG A 50 20.66 -0.62 16.55
C ARG A 50 21.19 -0.57 15.11
N GLY A 51 21.09 0.58 14.43
CA GLY A 51 21.51 0.74 13.02
C GLY A 51 20.56 0.14 12.00
N LEU A 52 19.31 -0.14 12.40
CA LEU A 52 18.24 -0.61 11.54
C LEU A 52 17.44 0.58 10.96
N MET A 53 16.44 0.30 10.13
CA MET A 53 15.65 1.28 9.40
C MET A 53 16.50 2.19 8.50
N ARG A 54 17.43 1.61 7.77
CA ARG A 54 18.27 2.30 6.79
C ARG A 54 17.42 2.92 5.68
N THR A 55 17.87 4.07 5.19
CA THR A 55 17.17 4.84 4.13
C THR A 55 17.98 4.98 2.85
N ASP A 56 19.19 4.42 2.82
CA ASP A 56 20.13 4.53 1.70
C ASP A 56 19.81 3.60 0.51
N GLY A 57 18.84 2.70 0.67
CA GLY A 57 18.39 1.81 -0.41
C GLY A 57 19.35 0.68 -0.76
N GLY A 58 20.34 0.42 0.10
CA GLY A 58 21.42 -0.54 -0.11
C GLY A 58 22.62 0.07 -0.84
N GLY A 59 23.80 -0.49 -0.62
CA GLY A 59 25.05 0.02 -1.13
C GLY A 59 26.10 -1.08 -1.32
N PRO A 60 27.39 -0.71 -1.38
CA PRO A 60 28.50 -1.67 -1.53
C PRO A 60 28.59 -2.73 -0.45
N ASP A 61 28.03 -2.46 0.73
CA ASP A 61 27.95 -3.38 1.87
C ASP A 61 26.82 -4.42 1.76
N THR A 62 25.95 -4.27 0.78
CA THR A 62 24.82 -5.17 0.53
C THR A 62 24.77 -5.63 -0.94
N PRO A 63 25.85 -6.24 -1.46
CA PRO A 63 25.86 -6.71 -2.84
C PRO A 63 24.93 -7.90 -3.03
N TYR A 64 24.32 -7.99 -4.21
CA TYR A 64 23.55 -9.16 -4.63
C TYR A 64 23.85 -9.54 -6.08
N THR A 65 23.70 -10.82 -6.36
CA THR A 65 23.92 -11.38 -7.71
C THR A 65 22.58 -11.57 -8.45
N ASP A 66 22.67 -11.80 -9.76
CA ASP A 66 21.53 -12.20 -10.59
C ASP A 66 20.82 -13.46 -10.05
N ALA A 67 21.60 -14.45 -9.61
CA ALA A 67 21.06 -15.66 -9.02
C ALA A 67 20.33 -15.39 -7.68
N MET A 68 20.79 -14.46 -6.87
CA MET A 68 20.09 -14.03 -5.65
C MET A 68 18.80 -13.27 -6.00
N LEU A 69 18.87 -12.33 -6.93
CA LEU A 69 17.72 -11.55 -7.39
C LEU A 69 16.63 -12.47 -7.96
N ALA A 70 17.01 -13.46 -8.79
CA ALA A 70 16.08 -14.44 -9.36
C ALA A 70 15.40 -15.28 -8.27
N ARG A 71 16.16 -15.80 -7.29
CA ARG A 71 15.58 -16.59 -6.18
C ARG A 71 14.65 -15.76 -5.30
N ASN A 72 15.04 -14.53 -4.98
CA ASN A 72 14.22 -13.64 -4.16
C ASN A 72 12.92 -13.27 -4.91
N PHE A 73 13.01 -13.01 -6.21
CA PHE A 73 11.82 -12.80 -7.05
C PHE A 73 10.87 -14.01 -7.00
N GLU A 74 11.40 -15.23 -7.19
CA GLU A 74 10.59 -16.45 -7.13
C GLU A 74 9.88 -16.56 -5.77
N GLN A 75 10.59 -16.30 -4.67
CA GLN A 75 10.05 -16.41 -3.31
C GLN A 75 9.01 -15.32 -3.00
N ILE A 76 9.30 -14.08 -3.37
CA ILE A 76 8.46 -12.92 -3.02
C ILE A 76 7.21 -12.82 -3.90
N VAL A 77 7.29 -13.23 -5.18
CA VAL A 77 6.19 -13.06 -6.14
C VAL A 77 5.26 -14.27 -6.21
N PHE A 78 5.78 -15.49 -6.01
CA PHE A 78 5.01 -16.71 -6.23
C PHE A 78 4.52 -17.39 -4.94
N PHE A 79 4.89 -16.89 -3.78
CA PHE A 79 4.39 -17.41 -2.52
C PHE A 79 3.60 -16.33 -1.80
N ASP A 80 2.72 -16.74 -0.91
CA ASP A 80 1.94 -15.84 -0.08
C ASP A 80 2.54 -15.82 1.33
N GLU A 81 2.60 -14.64 1.93
CA GLU A 81 3.02 -14.48 3.31
C GLU A 81 2.01 -15.15 4.27
N TYR A 82 0.73 -14.94 4.02
CA TYR A 82 -0.35 -15.48 4.84
C TYR A 82 -1.19 -16.51 4.10
N ALA A 83 -1.66 -17.52 4.84
CA ALA A 83 -2.42 -18.66 4.30
C ALA A 83 -3.75 -18.29 3.62
N SER A 84 -4.34 -17.15 3.98
CA SER A 84 -5.56 -16.60 3.36
C SER A 84 -5.75 -15.13 3.73
N ALA A 85 -6.46 -14.39 2.88
CA ALA A 85 -6.92 -13.04 3.21
C ALA A 85 -7.90 -13.11 4.39
N GLY A 86 -7.43 -13.04 5.60
CA GLY A 86 -8.23 -13.14 6.82
C GLY A 86 -7.51 -13.87 7.95
N SER A 87 -6.29 -14.31 7.72
CA SER A 87 -5.48 -15.03 8.71
C SER A 87 -4.09 -14.39 8.79
N PHE A 88 -3.58 -14.24 10.00
CA PHE A 88 -2.16 -13.93 10.25
C PHE A 88 -1.30 -15.21 10.36
N ASN A 89 -1.83 -16.37 9.99
CA ASN A 89 -1.04 -17.60 9.92
C ASN A 89 -0.21 -17.57 8.63
N ARG A 90 1.10 -17.77 8.75
CA ARG A 90 1.99 -17.86 7.59
C ARG A 90 1.53 -18.96 6.64
N ALA A 91 1.60 -18.69 5.34
CA ALA A 91 1.24 -19.68 4.33
C ALA A 91 2.26 -20.82 4.34
N SER A 92 1.76 -22.05 4.33
CA SER A 92 2.56 -23.28 4.16
C SER A 92 2.33 -23.92 2.79
N GLY A 93 1.70 -23.17 1.87
CA GLY A 93 1.31 -23.64 0.53
C GLY A 93 2.46 -23.67 -0.47
N GLY A 94 2.24 -24.39 -1.59
CA GLY A 94 3.15 -24.36 -2.73
C GLY A 94 3.08 -23.04 -3.49
N ALA A 95 3.95 -22.89 -4.51
CA ALA A 95 3.97 -21.72 -5.36
C ALA A 95 2.62 -21.45 -6.03
N GLY A 96 2.16 -20.24 -5.92
CA GLY A 96 0.97 -19.72 -6.57
C GLY A 96 1.20 -19.35 -8.03
N ARG A 97 0.38 -18.44 -8.53
CA ARG A 97 0.51 -17.86 -9.87
C ARG A 97 0.96 -16.42 -9.75
N LEU A 98 1.67 -15.92 -10.79
CA LEU A 98 2.05 -14.52 -10.87
C LEU A 98 0.81 -13.64 -10.84
N ARG A 99 0.77 -12.73 -9.88
CA ARG A 99 -0.32 -11.76 -9.66
C ARG A 99 0.23 -10.36 -9.71
N ARG A 100 -0.45 -9.48 -10.43
CA ARG A 100 -0.15 -8.05 -10.51
C ARG A 100 -1.34 -7.29 -11.08
N TRP A 101 -1.19 -6.00 -11.26
CA TRP A 101 -2.18 -5.17 -11.96
C TRP A 101 -1.91 -5.22 -13.46
N ASP A 102 -2.96 -5.48 -14.25
CA ASP A 102 -2.88 -5.34 -15.72
C ASP A 102 -3.34 -3.95 -16.18
N GLY A 103 -4.21 -3.29 -15.42
CA GLY A 103 -4.66 -1.92 -15.66
C GLY A 103 -3.95 -0.89 -14.78
N PRO A 104 -4.15 0.41 -15.05
CA PRO A 104 -3.53 1.50 -14.28
C PRO A 104 -3.84 1.43 -12.78
N VAL A 105 -2.83 1.69 -11.93
CA VAL A 105 -2.99 1.79 -10.48
C VAL A 105 -3.20 3.24 -10.07
N ARG A 106 -4.27 3.50 -9.32
CA ARG A 106 -4.64 4.83 -8.87
C ARG A 106 -4.82 4.83 -7.35
N PHE A 107 -3.86 5.43 -6.66
CA PHE A 107 -3.90 5.57 -5.21
C PHE A 107 -4.93 6.62 -4.77
N GLY A 108 -5.86 6.23 -3.92
CA GLY A 108 -6.73 7.14 -3.16
C GLY A 108 -6.29 7.17 -1.71
N ILE A 109 -6.17 8.36 -1.13
CA ILE A 109 -5.64 8.55 0.22
C ILE A 109 -6.77 9.04 1.13
N GLU A 110 -6.95 8.36 2.26
CA GLU A 110 -7.96 8.68 3.25
C GLU A 110 -7.34 8.71 4.66
N HIS A 111 -7.85 9.57 5.51
CA HIS A 111 -7.35 9.75 6.87
C HIS A 111 -8.47 9.62 7.88
N GLY A 112 -8.12 9.15 9.08
CA GLY A 112 -8.97 9.19 10.24
C GLY A 112 -9.32 10.61 10.68
N ALA A 113 -10.36 10.73 11.52
CA ALA A 113 -10.91 12.02 11.93
C ALA A 113 -9.92 12.90 12.73
N GLY A 114 -8.92 12.29 13.38
CA GLY A 114 -7.91 12.99 14.19
C GLY A 114 -6.71 13.53 13.41
N ALA A 115 -6.62 13.30 12.10
CA ALA A 115 -5.46 13.70 11.32
C ALA A 115 -5.38 15.23 11.18
N SER A 116 -4.22 15.81 11.49
CA SER A 116 -3.98 17.23 11.26
C SER A 116 -3.82 17.55 9.77
N ALA A 117 -4.16 18.77 9.36
CA ALA A 117 -3.97 19.20 7.97
C ALA A 117 -2.50 19.09 7.52
N ALA A 118 -1.55 19.34 8.42
CA ALA A 118 -0.11 19.18 8.15
C ALA A 118 0.25 17.73 7.88
N GLN A 119 -0.28 16.77 8.68
CA GLN A 119 -0.04 15.34 8.48
C GLN A 119 -0.67 14.85 7.16
N VAL A 120 -1.90 15.25 6.88
CA VAL A 120 -2.58 14.95 5.61
C VAL A 120 -1.76 15.42 4.41
N ALA A 121 -1.24 16.65 4.45
CA ALA A 121 -0.40 17.19 3.38
C ALA A 121 0.91 16.43 3.23
N SER A 122 1.56 16.06 4.35
CA SER A 122 2.80 15.28 4.37
C SER A 122 2.60 13.89 3.77
N ASP A 123 1.62 13.14 4.23
CA ASP A 123 1.31 11.78 3.75
C ASP A 123 0.99 11.80 2.25
N ARG A 124 0.18 12.79 1.81
CA ARG A 124 -0.16 12.94 0.39
C ARG A 124 1.07 13.22 -0.47
N ALA A 125 1.96 14.08 -0.01
CA ALA A 125 3.20 14.41 -0.72
C ALA A 125 4.12 13.18 -0.80
N GLU A 126 4.21 12.40 0.26
CA GLU A 126 5.03 11.19 0.30
C GLU A 126 4.49 10.11 -0.63
N VAL A 127 3.21 9.78 -0.53
CA VAL A 127 2.57 8.80 -1.44
C VAL A 127 2.69 9.26 -2.89
N ALA A 128 2.59 10.56 -3.19
CA ALA A 128 2.77 11.09 -4.55
C ALA A 128 4.19 10.87 -5.08
N ARG A 129 5.21 11.17 -4.28
CA ARG A 129 6.62 10.92 -4.64
C ARG A 129 6.89 9.43 -4.82
N TYR A 130 6.36 8.61 -3.93
CA TYR A 130 6.54 7.17 -4.01
C TYR A 130 5.82 6.56 -5.21
N ALA A 131 4.60 6.99 -5.53
CA ALA A 131 3.88 6.59 -6.73
C ALA A 131 4.69 6.86 -8.02
N ALA A 132 5.33 8.03 -8.11
CA ALA A 132 6.21 8.37 -9.23
C ALA A 132 7.44 7.44 -9.29
N ARG A 133 8.04 7.10 -8.14
CA ARG A 133 9.16 6.13 -8.06
C ARG A 133 8.73 4.74 -8.50
N LEU A 134 7.57 4.26 -8.04
CA LEU A 134 7.00 2.96 -8.43
C LEU A 134 6.69 2.92 -9.94
N ALA A 135 6.11 3.99 -10.49
CA ALA A 135 5.86 4.11 -11.93
C ALA A 135 7.17 4.04 -12.74
N GLY A 136 8.22 4.72 -12.28
CA GLY A 136 9.54 4.67 -12.91
C GLY A 136 10.18 3.29 -12.83
N ALA A 137 10.10 2.59 -11.70
CA ALA A 137 10.68 1.27 -11.51
C ALA A 137 9.97 0.18 -12.34
N THR A 138 8.65 0.28 -12.47
CA THR A 138 7.81 -0.73 -13.14
C THR A 138 7.56 -0.45 -14.62
N GLY A 139 7.65 0.82 -15.06
CA GLY A 139 7.13 1.26 -16.35
C GLY A 139 5.59 1.15 -16.46
N HIS A 140 4.89 0.88 -15.35
CA HIS A 140 3.43 0.73 -15.30
C HIS A 140 2.77 2.06 -14.93
N PRO A 141 1.57 2.36 -15.46
CA PRO A 141 0.84 3.58 -15.09
C PRO A 141 0.40 3.55 -13.63
N ILE A 142 1.08 4.32 -12.77
CA ILE A 142 0.81 4.44 -11.34
C ILE A 142 0.73 5.92 -10.98
N GLY A 143 -0.32 6.32 -10.27
CA GLY A 143 -0.50 7.71 -9.85
C GLY A 143 -1.59 7.88 -8.80
N LEU A 144 -1.90 9.14 -8.44
CA LEU A 144 -2.95 9.47 -7.48
C LEU A 144 -4.27 9.79 -8.20
N SER A 145 -5.39 9.35 -7.63
CA SER A 145 -6.72 9.77 -8.02
C SER A 145 -7.69 9.65 -6.84
N GLN A 146 -8.40 10.72 -6.53
CA GLN A 146 -9.42 10.68 -5.48
C GLN A 146 -10.78 10.16 -6.00
N SER A 147 -11.08 10.41 -7.28
CA SER A 147 -12.39 10.08 -7.84
C SER A 147 -12.46 8.68 -8.47
N SER A 148 -11.34 8.11 -8.88
CA SER A 148 -11.28 6.81 -9.56
C SER A 148 -10.20 5.88 -8.98
N ALA A 149 -9.96 5.99 -7.68
CA ALA A 149 -9.01 5.14 -6.97
C ALA A 149 -9.42 3.67 -7.05
N ASN A 150 -8.44 2.81 -7.24
CA ASN A 150 -8.57 1.36 -7.16
C ASN A 150 -7.59 0.73 -6.15
N PHE A 151 -6.65 1.51 -5.66
CA PHE A 151 -5.79 1.16 -4.54
C PHE A 151 -5.98 2.23 -3.45
N HIS A 152 -6.55 1.85 -2.32
CA HIS A 152 -6.90 2.75 -1.22
C HIS A 152 -5.87 2.68 -0.11
N VAL A 153 -5.30 3.82 0.27
CA VAL A 153 -4.33 3.96 1.36
C VAL A 153 -5.03 4.65 2.52
N LEU A 154 -5.31 3.89 3.57
CA LEU A 154 -6.05 4.33 4.74
C LEU A 154 -5.08 4.62 5.90
N PHE A 155 -4.92 5.89 6.25
CA PHE A 155 -4.21 6.32 7.45
C PHE A 155 -5.20 6.41 8.60
N MET A 156 -5.35 5.32 9.36
CA MET A 156 -6.36 5.18 10.41
C MET A 156 -5.71 4.81 11.75
N GLY A 157 -6.21 5.40 12.83
CA GLY A 157 -5.73 5.13 14.17
C GLY A 157 -6.64 4.19 14.97
N GLU A 158 -6.25 3.96 16.22
CA GLU A 158 -6.99 3.16 17.18
C GLU A 158 -8.42 3.70 17.40
N ASP A 159 -8.57 5.02 17.31
CA ASP A 159 -9.84 5.71 17.50
C ASP A 159 -10.75 5.64 16.27
N ASP A 160 -10.21 5.22 15.12
CA ASP A 160 -10.92 5.19 13.83
C ASP A 160 -11.48 3.80 13.47
N LYS A 161 -11.48 2.81 14.38
CA LYS A 161 -11.91 1.43 14.09
C LYS A 161 -13.29 1.31 13.45
N ALA A 162 -14.25 2.10 13.93
CA ALA A 162 -15.61 2.12 13.37
C ALA A 162 -15.63 2.69 11.95
N LEU A 163 -14.89 3.77 11.71
CA LEU A 163 -14.71 4.38 10.39
C LEU A 163 -13.99 3.42 9.43
N THR A 164 -12.90 2.81 9.88
CA THR A 164 -12.14 1.80 9.14
C THR A 164 -13.04 0.64 8.70
N ARG A 165 -13.84 0.10 9.63
CA ARG A 165 -14.81 -0.96 9.33
C ARG A 165 -15.78 -0.55 8.23
N ALA A 166 -16.45 0.58 8.41
CA ALA A 166 -17.44 1.07 7.46
C ALA A 166 -16.80 1.33 6.08
N ARG A 167 -15.60 1.91 6.09
CA ARG A 167 -14.89 2.23 4.85
C ARG A 167 -14.44 0.99 4.09
N VAL A 168 -13.82 0.02 4.76
CA VAL A 168 -13.39 -1.24 4.14
C VAL A 168 -14.58 -2.02 3.57
N GLN A 169 -15.70 -2.08 4.28
CA GLN A 169 -16.92 -2.70 3.76
C GLN A 169 -17.48 -2.00 2.51
N ALA A 170 -17.40 -0.66 2.47
CA ALA A 170 -17.82 0.10 1.28
C ALA A 170 -16.87 -0.10 0.10
N LEU A 171 -15.57 -0.20 0.36
CA LEU A 171 -14.55 -0.44 -0.66
C LEU A 171 -14.58 -1.87 -1.21
N VAL A 172 -14.86 -2.85 -0.36
CA VAL A 172 -14.86 -4.27 -0.71
C VAL A 172 -16.21 -4.89 -0.29
N PRO A 173 -17.28 -4.67 -1.08
CA PRO A 173 -18.57 -5.29 -0.82
C PRO A 173 -18.43 -6.81 -0.78
N GLY A 174 -18.93 -7.44 0.29
CA GLY A 174 -18.83 -8.89 0.47
C GLY A 174 -17.49 -9.37 1.07
N ILE A 175 -16.63 -8.47 1.58
CA ILE A 175 -15.45 -8.89 2.35
C ILE A 175 -15.88 -9.82 3.49
N ASP A 176 -15.17 -10.93 3.64
CA ASP A 176 -15.47 -11.86 4.72
C ASP A 176 -15.12 -11.27 6.11
N GLY A 177 -15.77 -11.82 7.16
CA GLY A 177 -15.61 -11.27 8.50
C GLY A 177 -14.22 -11.46 9.10
N ALA A 178 -13.43 -12.43 8.63
CA ALA A 178 -12.06 -12.63 9.11
C ALA A 178 -11.14 -11.57 8.50
N ALA A 179 -11.19 -11.38 7.18
CA ALA A 179 -10.46 -10.32 6.50
C ALA A 179 -10.80 -8.92 7.04
N LEU A 180 -12.09 -8.63 7.29
CA LEU A 180 -12.49 -7.36 7.89
C LEU A 180 -11.91 -7.14 9.30
N ARG A 181 -11.79 -8.22 10.10
CA ARG A 181 -11.17 -8.13 11.44
C ARG A 181 -9.69 -7.75 11.38
N LEU A 182 -8.94 -8.13 10.35
CA LEU A 182 -7.55 -7.71 10.19
C LEU A 182 -7.45 -6.18 10.16
N PHE A 183 -8.30 -5.52 9.40
CA PHE A 183 -8.32 -4.05 9.31
C PHE A 183 -8.77 -3.35 10.60
N THR A 184 -9.58 -4.00 11.44
CA THR A 184 -10.17 -3.36 12.63
C THR A 184 -9.51 -3.73 13.94
N ASN A 185 -8.75 -4.82 13.99
CA ASN A 185 -8.10 -5.33 15.19
C ASN A 185 -6.67 -5.78 14.88
N LEU A 186 -5.93 -4.93 14.18
CA LEU A 186 -4.54 -5.21 13.83
C LEU A 186 -3.69 -5.35 15.12
N PRO A 187 -3.03 -6.49 15.36
CA PRO A 187 -2.09 -6.65 16.48
C PRO A 187 -0.98 -5.60 16.44
N ARG A 188 -0.46 -5.18 17.58
CA ARG A 188 0.54 -4.10 17.65
C ARG A 188 1.90 -4.47 17.06
N ASP A 189 2.21 -5.74 16.96
CA ASP A 189 3.40 -6.31 16.32
C ASP A 189 3.30 -6.39 14.79
N ILE A 190 2.09 -6.20 14.25
CA ILE A 190 1.87 -5.97 12.83
C ILE A 190 1.70 -4.47 12.63
N HIS A 191 2.68 -3.86 11.98
CA HIS A 191 2.76 -2.41 11.86
C HIS A 191 1.76 -1.86 10.86
N CYS A 192 1.65 -2.48 9.71
CA CYS A 192 0.77 -2.12 8.61
C CYS A 192 0.24 -3.37 7.90
N LEU A 193 -0.60 -3.19 6.91
CA LEU A 193 -1.26 -4.28 6.22
C LEU A 193 -1.74 -3.82 4.85
N VAL A 194 -1.54 -4.64 3.82
CA VAL A 194 -2.26 -4.50 2.56
C VAL A 194 -2.98 -5.79 2.18
N VAL A 195 -4.16 -5.64 1.61
CA VAL A 195 -4.88 -6.76 0.98
C VAL A 195 -5.22 -6.36 -0.45
N ALA A 196 -4.73 -7.13 -1.42
CA ALA A 196 -5.07 -6.97 -2.82
C ALA A 196 -6.12 -8.02 -3.23
N PHE A 197 -7.15 -7.56 -3.94
CA PHE A 197 -8.28 -8.37 -4.37
C PHE A 197 -8.24 -8.57 -5.89
N ALA A 198 -8.53 -9.78 -6.32
CA ALA A 198 -8.64 -10.12 -7.73
C ALA A 198 -9.70 -9.26 -8.45
N ALA A 199 -9.44 -8.93 -9.71
CA ALA A 199 -10.36 -8.14 -10.55
C ALA A 199 -11.69 -8.87 -10.82
N ALA A 200 -11.65 -10.20 -10.84
CA ALA A 200 -12.81 -11.09 -10.94
C ALA A 200 -12.51 -12.43 -10.26
N PRO A 201 -13.51 -13.24 -9.89
CA PRO A 201 -13.28 -14.55 -9.33
C PRO A 201 -12.35 -15.41 -10.21
N GLY A 202 -11.29 -15.96 -9.65
CA GLY A 202 -10.30 -16.76 -10.37
C GLY A 202 -9.29 -15.97 -11.21
N SER A 203 -9.39 -14.64 -11.30
CA SER A 203 -8.40 -13.80 -11.96
C SER A 203 -7.10 -13.72 -11.17
N ALA A 204 -5.97 -13.75 -11.85
CA ALA A 204 -4.67 -13.44 -11.28
C ALA A 204 -4.31 -11.95 -11.39
N SER A 205 -5.14 -11.15 -12.07
CA SER A 205 -5.00 -9.69 -12.08
C SER A 205 -5.67 -9.06 -10.88
N TYR A 206 -5.03 -8.09 -10.25
CA TYR A 206 -5.63 -7.29 -9.19
C TYR A 206 -6.59 -6.24 -9.76
N GLY A 207 -7.70 -6.04 -9.09
CA GLY A 207 -8.71 -5.02 -9.42
C GLY A 207 -8.90 -3.98 -8.33
N ARG A 208 -8.51 -4.31 -7.10
CA ARG A 208 -8.59 -3.43 -5.93
C ARG A 208 -7.54 -3.82 -4.91
N ALA A 209 -7.03 -2.82 -4.17
CA ALA A 209 -6.25 -3.05 -2.97
C ALA A 209 -6.62 -2.04 -1.88
N VAL A 210 -6.46 -2.45 -0.63
CA VAL A 210 -6.64 -1.60 0.55
C VAL A 210 -5.42 -1.79 1.45
N ALA A 211 -4.65 -0.72 1.64
CA ALA A 211 -3.58 -0.65 2.62
C ALA A 211 -4.08 0.08 3.87
N LEU A 212 -3.72 -0.41 5.04
CA LEU A 212 -3.95 0.21 6.33
C LEU A 212 -2.62 0.58 6.96
N ILE A 213 -2.40 1.87 7.19
CA ILE A 213 -1.23 2.43 7.85
C ILE A 213 -1.71 3.10 9.14
N ARG A 214 -1.08 2.74 10.27
CA ARG A 214 -1.50 3.30 11.56
C ARG A 214 -1.22 4.80 11.65
N ALA A 215 -2.23 5.57 12.05
CA ALA A 215 -2.08 7.00 12.30
C ALA A 215 -1.09 7.31 13.44
N GLU A 216 -0.88 6.37 14.35
CA GLU A 216 0.05 6.46 15.49
C GLU A 216 1.52 6.28 15.11
N HIS A 217 1.85 5.84 13.91
CA HIS A 217 3.24 5.66 13.49
C HIS A 217 3.99 6.98 13.41
N PRO A 218 5.21 7.05 13.99
CA PRO A 218 6.10 8.19 13.83
C PRO A 218 6.74 8.21 12.44
N GLY A 219 7.29 9.34 12.04
CA GLY A 219 7.83 9.67 10.73
C GLY A 219 8.38 8.51 9.89
N LEU A 220 9.57 8.00 10.21
CA LEU A 220 10.22 6.98 9.37
C LEU A 220 9.48 5.63 9.37
N MET A 221 8.88 5.22 10.49
CA MET A 221 8.08 4.00 10.53
C MET A 221 6.82 4.12 9.64
N ARG A 222 6.20 5.31 9.59
CA ARG A 222 5.10 5.60 8.66
C ARG A 222 5.56 5.52 7.21
N SER A 223 6.74 6.08 6.88
CA SER A 223 7.35 5.99 5.57
C SER A 223 7.66 4.55 5.18
N SER A 224 8.18 3.75 6.11
CA SER A 224 8.41 2.31 5.92
C SER A 224 7.13 1.61 5.47
N CYS A 225 6.05 1.77 6.23
CA CYS A 225 4.74 1.21 5.88
C CYS A 225 4.21 1.69 4.51
N ILE A 226 4.41 2.96 4.16
CA ILE A 226 4.03 3.44 2.82
C ILE A 226 4.80 2.69 1.74
N HIS A 227 6.11 2.53 1.92
CA HIS A 227 6.95 1.87 0.92
C HIS A 227 6.65 0.38 0.80
N GLU A 228 6.49 -0.29 1.91
CA GLU A 228 6.22 -1.72 2.00
C GLU A 228 4.83 -2.04 1.40
N GLU A 229 3.77 -1.48 1.97
CA GLU A 229 2.41 -1.86 1.61
C GLU A 229 2.03 -1.49 0.17
N LEU A 230 2.55 -0.36 -0.34
CA LEU A 230 2.26 0.01 -1.71
C LEU A 230 3.01 -0.89 -2.72
N ALA A 231 4.23 -1.30 -2.41
CA ALA A 231 4.99 -2.23 -3.26
C ALA A 231 4.45 -3.66 -3.16
N GLN A 232 4.09 -4.11 -1.95
CA GLN A 232 3.46 -5.40 -1.71
C GLN A 232 2.11 -5.51 -2.45
N GLY A 233 1.29 -4.47 -2.37
CA GLY A 233 0.02 -4.38 -3.09
C GLY A 233 0.15 -4.29 -4.61
N LEU A 234 1.35 -4.06 -5.15
CA LEU A 234 1.65 -4.18 -6.58
C LEU A 234 1.95 -5.63 -6.99
N GLY A 235 2.22 -6.53 -6.05
CA GLY A 235 2.43 -7.95 -6.31
C GLY A 235 3.71 -8.56 -5.74
N LEU A 236 4.47 -7.82 -4.92
CA LEU A 236 5.54 -8.39 -4.09
C LEU A 236 4.90 -8.93 -2.79
N ALA A 237 4.18 -10.06 -2.90
CA ALA A 237 3.16 -10.47 -1.94
C ALA A 237 3.68 -11.31 -0.76
N ASN A 238 5.00 -11.53 -0.65
CA ASN A 238 5.60 -12.35 0.40
C ASN A 238 6.93 -11.77 0.86
N ASP A 239 7.35 -12.14 2.06
CA ASP A 239 8.68 -11.86 2.58
C ASP A 239 9.65 -13.00 2.35
N SER A 240 10.93 -12.69 2.33
CA SER A 240 12.00 -13.66 2.23
C SER A 240 13.19 -13.25 3.10
N PRO A 241 13.52 -14.02 4.15
CA PRO A 241 14.69 -13.74 5.00
C PRO A 241 16.02 -13.74 4.24
N ALA A 242 16.04 -14.23 2.99
CA ALA A 242 17.22 -14.23 2.12
C ALA A 242 17.30 -13.00 1.22
N ALA A 243 16.28 -12.17 1.18
CA ALA A 243 16.25 -10.94 0.37
C ALA A 243 17.04 -9.83 1.08
N ARG A 244 18.22 -9.50 0.54
CA ARG A 244 19.06 -8.39 1.04
C ARG A 244 19.84 -7.77 -0.11
N PRO A 245 19.79 -6.42 -0.24
CA PRO A 245 19.01 -5.46 0.56
C PRO A 245 17.53 -5.47 0.14
N SER A 246 16.61 -5.52 1.10
CA SER A 246 15.17 -5.54 0.79
C SER A 246 14.35 -5.07 1.99
N ILE A 247 13.19 -4.44 1.72
CA ILE A 247 12.18 -4.19 2.75
C ILE A 247 11.28 -5.41 2.99
N PHE A 248 11.47 -6.49 2.20
CA PHE A 248 10.71 -7.74 2.25
C PHE A 248 11.52 -8.87 2.91
N ASN A 249 12.34 -8.58 3.92
CA ASN A 249 13.14 -9.60 4.59
C ASN A 249 12.81 -9.82 6.09
N ASP A 250 11.83 -9.12 6.64
CA ASP A 250 11.37 -9.24 8.04
C ASP A 250 12.42 -8.86 9.11
N ASP A 251 13.50 -8.13 8.77
CA ASP A 251 14.57 -7.82 9.73
C ASP A 251 14.71 -6.35 10.12
N ASP A 252 13.81 -5.50 9.61
CA ASP A 252 13.82 -4.05 9.80
C ASP A 252 15.13 -3.34 9.36
N GLU A 253 16.05 -4.00 8.63
CA GLU A 253 17.30 -3.38 8.21
C GLU A 253 17.05 -2.15 7.32
N PHE A 254 16.10 -2.24 6.40
CA PHE A 254 15.76 -1.14 5.49
C PHE A 254 14.34 -0.63 5.73
N ALA A 255 14.19 0.69 5.87
CA ALA A 255 12.89 1.33 6.01
C ALA A 255 12.26 1.70 4.66
N LEU A 256 13.07 1.92 3.63
CA LEU A 256 12.60 2.44 2.35
C LEU A 256 13.00 1.50 1.22
N LEU A 257 12.15 1.44 0.18
CA LEU A 257 12.37 0.62 -1.02
C LEU A 257 13.84 0.66 -1.46
N THR A 258 14.45 -0.50 -1.61
CA THR A 258 15.85 -0.63 -1.99
C THR A 258 16.03 -0.67 -3.50
N THR A 259 17.28 -0.71 -3.98
CA THR A 259 17.59 -0.94 -5.39
C THR A 259 17.21 -2.36 -5.82
N HIS A 260 17.39 -3.34 -4.94
CA HIS A 260 16.99 -4.74 -5.16
C HIS A 260 15.47 -4.83 -5.35
N ASP A 261 14.68 -4.19 -4.47
CA ASP A 261 13.21 -4.20 -4.56
C ASP A 261 12.71 -3.49 -5.83
N ALA A 262 13.37 -2.41 -6.23
CA ALA A 262 13.07 -1.73 -7.48
C ALA A 262 13.34 -2.64 -8.69
N HIS A 263 14.38 -3.49 -8.65
CA HIS A 263 14.62 -4.51 -9.66
C HIS A 263 13.54 -5.59 -9.67
N LEU A 264 13.10 -6.08 -8.48
CA LEU A 264 12.00 -7.04 -8.36
C LEU A 264 10.71 -6.47 -8.99
N LEU A 265 10.36 -5.23 -8.69
CA LEU A 265 9.21 -4.54 -9.27
C LEU A 265 9.33 -4.40 -10.79
N GLY A 266 10.50 -3.99 -11.28
CA GLY A 266 10.76 -3.86 -12.71
C GLY A 266 10.70 -5.20 -13.46
N MET A 267 11.12 -6.30 -12.82
CA MET A 267 10.96 -7.66 -13.34
C MET A 267 9.49 -8.08 -13.34
N LEU A 268 8.77 -7.85 -12.23
CA LEU A 268 7.37 -8.22 -12.09
C LEU A 268 6.50 -7.60 -13.20
N TYR A 269 6.79 -6.36 -13.58
CA TYR A 269 6.03 -5.62 -14.61
C TYR A 269 6.62 -5.72 -16.01
N ASP A 270 7.70 -6.51 -16.21
CA ASP A 270 8.20 -6.77 -17.56
C ASP A 270 7.14 -7.52 -18.39
N ARG A 271 6.99 -7.11 -19.65
CA ARG A 271 5.99 -7.66 -20.57
C ARG A 271 6.17 -9.15 -20.93
N ARG A 272 7.37 -9.70 -20.70
CA ARG A 272 7.68 -11.14 -20.88
C ARG A 272 7.07 -12.01 -19.81
N LEU A 273 6.78 -11.44 -18.62
CA LEU A 273 6.02 -12.08 -17.57
C LEU A 273 4.54 -11.69 -17.71
N GLN A 274 3.65 -12.67 -17.61
CA GLN A 274 2.22 -12.45 -17.74
C GLN A 274 1.48 -12.89 -16.48
N THR A 275 0.42 -12.18 -16.15
CA THR A 275 -0.51 -12.52 -15.07
C THR A 275 -1.01 -13.96 -15.24
N GLY A 276 -0.98 -14.73 -14.16
CA GLY A 276 -1.42 -16.14 -14.18
C GLY A 276 -0.34 -17.15 -14.54
N MET A 277 0.87 -16.74 -14.94
CA MET A 277 2.00 -17.67 -15.13
C MET A 277 2.29 -18.45 -13.84
N THR A 278 2.64 -19.72 -14.00
CA THR A 278 3.17 -20.55 -12.92
C THR A 278 4.66 -20.24 -12.70
N LEU A 279 5.18 -20.52 -11.52
CA LEU A 279 6.62 -20.41 -11.23
C LEU A 279 7.46 -21.17 -12.26
N GLN A 280 7.05 -22.39 -12.61
CA GLN A 280 7.77 -23.20 -13.57
C GLN A 280 7.87 -22.56 -14.95
N SER A 281 6.77 -21.99 -15.45
CA SER A 281 6.73 -21.32 -16.75
C SER A 281 7.46 -19.97 -16.77
N ALA A 282 7.48 -19.25 -15.64
CA ALA A 282 8.12 -17.95 -15.52
C ALA A 282 9.64 -18.03 -15.30
N ARG A 283 10.14 -19.09 -14.68
CA ARG A 283 11.53 -19.23 -14.21
C ARG A 283 12.61 -18.93 -15.28
N PRO A 284 12.54 -19.39 -16.54
CA PRO A 284 13.54 -19.04 -17.54
C PRO A 284 13.59 -17.52 -17.77
N THR A 285 12.44 -16.87 -17.90
CA THR A 285 12.34 -15.43 -18.09
C THR A 285 12.84 -14.66 -16.85
N VAL A 286 12.51 -15.13 -15.65
CA VAL A 286 12.99 -14.53 -14.39
C VAL A 286 14.52 -14.50 -14.33
N ARG A 287 15.19 -15.59 -14.70
CA ARG A 287 16.65 -15.66 -14.73
C ARG A 287 17.25 -14.69 -15.74
N THR A 288 16.68 -14.61 -16.94
CA THR A 288 17.12 -13.66 -17.97
C THR A 288 16.97 -12.22 -17.48
N LEU A 289 15.81 -11.88 -16.91
CA LEU A 289 15.54 -10.54 -16.36
C LEU A 289 16.51 -10.18 -15.24
N ALA A 290 16.80 -11.11 -14.34
CA ALA A 290 17.73 -10.88 -13.25
C ALA A 290 19.16 -10.59 -13.78
N ALA A 291 19.64 -11.35 -14.75
CA ALA A 291 20.94 -11.11 -15.38
C ALA A 291 21.00 -9.74 -16.08
N GLU A 292 19.94 -9.36 -16.80
CA GLU A 292 19.83 -8.03 -17.44
C GLU A 292 19.87 -6.88 -16.42
N ARG A 293 19.24 -7.05 -15.24
CA ARG A 293 19.18 -6.02 -14.20
C ARG A 293 20.48 -5.85 -13.43
N THR A 294 21.26 -6.89 -13.28
CA THR A 294 22.55 -6.84 -12.57
C THR A 294 23.75 -6.58 -13.48
N GLY A 295 23.54 -6.47 -14.80
CA GLY A 295 24.63 -6.30 -15.77
C GLY A 295 25.44 -7.55 -16.03
N ALA A 296 25.01 -8.72 -15.54
CA ALA A 296 25.70 -10.00 -15.75
C ALA A 296 25.44 -10.63 -17.14
N GLY A 297 24.60 -10.01 -17.96
CA GLY A 297 24.17 -10.49 -19.27
C GLY A 297 24.94 -9.90 -20.46
N SER A 298 26.10 -9.25 -20.26
CA SER A 298 26.95 -8.64 -21.32
C SER A 298 28.25 -9.42 -21.53
#